data_f9e1108432730888569f559b92e47cba
#
_entry.id   f9e1108432730888569f559b92e47cba
#
_cell.length_a   1.000
_cell.length_b   1.000
_cell.length_c   1.000
_cell.angle_alpha   90.00
_cell.angle_beta   90.00
_cell.angle_gamma   90.00
#
_symmetry.space_group_name_H-M   'P 1'
#
loop_
_entity.id
_entity.type
_entity.pdbx_description
1 polymer ?
#
loop_
_entity_poly.entity_id
_entity_poly.type
_entity_poly.pdbx_seq_one_letter_code
_entity_poly.pdbx_strand_id
1 'polypeptide(L)'
;MLFRSCEASGKRLVRWSGNDEAALTLARDNALTIGAGHTFLIFLGDGFFPVNVMAAVRAVPEVCRIYCATANPTEVIVAQTDLGRGVLGVVDGASPLGVETDADIAWRKDLLRKIGYKL
;
A
#
# COMPACT_ATOMS: atom_id res chain seq x y z
N MET A 1 -6.37 -11.03 3.40
CA MET A 1 -6.40 -9.55 3.34
C MET A 1 -6.28 -9.01 4.75
N LEU A 2 -5.45 -8.02 4.93
CA LEU A 2 -5.15 -7.45 6.22
C LEU A 2 -5.40 -5.96 6.21
N PHE A 3 -6.15 -5.45 7.18
CA PHE A 3 -6.49 -4.04 7.30
C PHE A 3 -5.92 -3.45 8.59
N ARG A 4 -5.30 -2.30 8.48
CA ARG A 4 -4.85 -1.48 9.62
C ARG A 4 -5.27 -0.05 9.43
N SER A 5 -5.82 0.55 10.47
CA SER A 5 -6.16 1.97 10.49
C SER A 5 -5.63 2.64 11.75
N CYS A 6 -5.25 3.90 11.62
CA CYS A 6 -4.83 4.75 12.72
C CYS A 6 -5.93 5.77 13.01
N GLU A 7 -6.34 5.91 14.25
CA GLU A 7 -7.25 6.97 14.66
C GLU A 7 -6.50 8.27 14.96
N ALA A 8 -7.11 9.40 14.59
CA ALA A 8 -6.56 10.73 14.89
C ALA A 8 -7.21 11.38 16.12
N SER A 9 -8.25 10.77 16.68
CA SER A 9 -9.01 11.28 17.83
C SER A 9 -9.23 10.21 18.89
N GLY A 10 -9.84 10.54 19.99
CA GLY A 10 -10.09 9.63 21.09
C GLY A 10 -8.80 9.06 21.66
N LYS A 11 -8.72 7.76 21.80
CA LYS A 11 -7.53 7.06 22.30
C LYS A 11 -6.35 7.03 21.33
N ARG A 12 -6.54 7.39 20.08
CA ARG A 12 -5.52 7.42 19.01
C ARG A 12 -4.72 6.12 18.88
N LEU A 13 -5.43 5.02 18.85
CA LEU A 13 -4.84 3.68 18.81
C LEU A 13 -4.86 3.13 17.38
N VAL A 14 -3.87 2.30 17.06
CA VAL A 14 -3.85 1.52 15.83
C VAL A 14 -4.83 0.36 15.97
N ARG A 15 -5.86 0.32 15.12
CA ARG A 15 -6.81 -0.79 15.01
C ARG A 15 -6.37 -1.77 13.94
N TRP A 16 -6.76 -3.02 14.08
CA TRP A 16 -6.33 -4.08 13.18
C TRP A 16 -7.35 -5.19 13.00
N SER A 17 -7.30 -5.82 11.83
CA SER A 17 -8.05 -7.03 11.51
C SER A 17 -7.30 -7.82 10.45
N GLY A 18 -7.30 -9.13 10.53
CA GLY A 18 -6.66 -10.00 9.55
C GLY A 18 -6.55 -11.44 10.01
N ASN A 19 -6.03 -12.29 9.15
CA ASN A 19 -5.96 -13.73 9.32
C ASN A 19 -4.52 -14.29 9.22
N ASP A 20 -3.50 -13.45 9.26
CA ASP A 20 -2.09 -13.85 9.20
C ASP A 20 -1.27 -13.05 10.21
N GLU A 21 -0.67 -13.73 11.19
CA GLU A 21 0.04 -13.11 12.31
C GLU A 21 1.31 -12.35 11.89
N ALA A 22 2.06 -12.87 10.92
CA ALA A 22 3.28 -12.21 10.45
C ALA A 22 2.94 -10.90 9.74
N ALA A 23 1.95 -10.91 8.86
CA ALA A 23 1.45 -9.72 8.20
C ALA A 23 0.77 -8.75 9.18
N LEU A 24 0.11 -9.25 10.24
CA LEU A 24 -0.44 -8.43 11.33
C LEU A 24 0.65 -7.65 12.05
N THR A 25 1.73 -8.30 12.43
CA THR A 25 2.86 -7.68 13.10
C THR A 25 3.51 -6.63 12.20
N LEU A 26 3.77 -6.98 10.93
CA LEU A 26 4.35 -6.06 9.95
C LEU A 26 3.47 -4.80 9.78
N ALA A 27 2.17 -4.96 9.60
CA ALA A 27 1.24 -3.85 9.41
C ALA A 27 1.17 -2.95 10.65
N ARG A 28 1.14 -3.54 11.86
CA ARG A 28 1.15 -2.79 13.12
C ARG A 28 2.42 -1.95 13.27
N ASP A 29 3.56 -2.56 13.06
CA ASP A 29 4.85 -1.90 13.29
C ASP A 29 5.06 -0.77 12.28
N ASN A 30 4.65 -0.97 11.01
CA ASN A 30 4.68 0.07 9.99
C ASN A 30 3.68 1.21 10.30
N ALA A 31 2.47 0.92 10.74
CA ALA A 31 1.49 1.94 11.11
C ALA A 31 1.98 2.81 12.26
N LEU A 32 2.59 2.21 13.27
CA LEU A 32 3.20 2.94 14.41
C LEU A 32 4.40 3.78 13.96
N THR A 33 5.24 3.24 13.08
CA THR A 33 6.42 3.96 12.56
C THR A 33 6.00 5.16 11.70
N ILE A 34 5.01 5.01 10.83
CA ILE A 34 4.44 6.10 10.03
C ILE A 34 3.84 7.16 10.98
N GLY A 35 3.07 6.73 11.97
CA GLY A 35 2.54 7.59 13.02
C GLY A 35 1.58 8.68 12.57
N ALA A 36 0.97 8.56 11.39
CA ALA A 36 -0.01 9.50 10.87
C ALA A 36 -1.44 9.08 11.28
N GLY A 37 -2.26 10.04 11.69
CA GLY A 37 -3.66 9.81 12.01
C GLY A 37 -4.53 9.63 10.76
N HIS A 38 -5.64 8.89 10.90
CA HIS A 38 -6.61 8.58 9.83
C HIS A 38 -5.95 7.99 8.56
N THR A 39 -4.95 7.15 8.75
CA THR A 39 -4.30 6.37 7.67
C THR A 39 -4.62 4.89 7.82
N PHE A 40 -4.50 4.16 6.72
CA PHE A 40 -4.63 2.70 6.74
C PHE A 40 -3.55 2.04 5.88
N LEU A 41 -3.21 0.82 6.26
CA LEU A 41 -2.32 -0.08 5.53
C LEU A 41 -3.04 -1.40 5.28
N ILE A 42 -2.93 -1.93 4.08
CA ILE A 42 -3.42 -3.26 3.72
C ILE A 42 -2.25 -4.06 3.17
N PHE A 43 -1.93 -5.16 3.82
CA PHE A 43 -0.98 -6.15 3.31
C PHE A 43 -1.74 -7.35 2.74
N LEU A 44 -1.35 -7.76 1.55
CA LEU A 44 -1.91 -8.91 0.86
C LEU A 44 -0.95 -10.09 1.01
N GLY A 45 -1.49 -11.29 1.15
CA GLY A 45 -0.70 -12.53 1.14
C GLY A 45 -0.27 -12.91 -0.28
N ASP A 46 0.56 -13.94 -0.35
CA ASP A 46 1.07 -14.48 -1.62
C ASP A 46 -0.05 -14.81 -2.60
N GLY A 47 0.19 -14.50 -3.86
CA GLY A 47 -0.76 -14.74 -4.95
C GLY A 47 -1.85 -13.66 -5.10
N PHE A 48 -1.87 -12.64 -4.24
CA PHE A 48 -2.79 -11.51 -4.36
C PHE A 48 -2.04 -10.23 -4.73
N PHE A 49 -2.58 -9.52 -5.70
CA PHE A 49 -2.07 -8.22 -6.14
C PHE A 49 -3.06 -7.11 -5.80
N PRO A 50 -2.62 -5.85 -5.69
CA PRO A 50 -3.53 -4.73 -5.42
C PRO A 50 -4.73 -4.67 -6.36
N VAL A 51 -4.56 -4.98 -7.64
CA VAL A 51 -5.64 -5.00 -8.64
C VAL A 51 -6.81 -5.91 -8.24
N ASN A 52 -6.55 -6.98 -7.47
CA ASN A 52 -7.59 -7.93 -7.05
C ASN A 52 -8.54 -7.34 -5.99
N VAL A 53 -8.13 -6.32 -5.25
CA VAL A 53 -8.87 -5.78 -4.10
C VAL A 53 -9.21 -4.30 -4.23
N MET A 54 -8.62 -3.58 -5.17
CA MET A 54 -8.77 -2.12 -5.29
C MET A 54 -10.22 -1.65 -5.45
N ALA A 55 -11.02 -2.38 -6.21
CA ALA A 55 -12.43 -2.02 -6.39
C ALA A 55 -13.20 -2.10 -5.07
N ALA A 56 -12.96 -3.15 -4.28
CA ALA A 56 -13.57 -3.32 -2.96
C ALA A 56 -13.10 -2.24 -1.97
N VAL A 57 -11.81 -1.92 -1.97
CA VAL A 57 -11.26 -0.87 -1.10
C VAL A 57 -11.86 0.50 -1.43
N ARG A 58 -11.96 0.85 -2.70
CA ARG A 58 -12.55 2.13 -3.15
C ARG A 58 -14.05 2.23 -2.87
N ALA A 59 -14.75 1.11 -2.74
CA ALA A 59 -16.17 1.09 -2.43
C ALA A 59 -16.47 1.36 -0.94
N VAL A 60 -15.45 1.37 -0.07
CA VAL A 60 -15.60 1.70 1.35
C VAL A 60 -15.80 3.22 1.50
N PRO A 61 -16.93 3.70 2.06
CA PRO A 61 -17.25 5.13 2.11
C PRO A 61 -16.21 5.99 2.84
N GLU A 62 -15.53 5.40 3.82
CA GLU A 62 -14.53 6.09 4.65
C GLU A 62 -13.18 6.27 3.95
N VAL A 63 -12.95 5.59 2.83
CA VAL A 63 -11.70 5.70 2.07
C VAL A 63 -11.75 6.95 1.20
N CYS A 64 -11.07 8.00 1.66
CA CYS A 64 -10.99 9.28 0.94
C CYS A 64 -10.00 9.24 -0.22
N ARG A 65 -8.85 8.60 0.00
CA ARG A 65 -7.79 8.46 -1.01
C ARG A 65 -6.90 7.26 -0.74
N ILE A 66 -6.21 6.82 -1.78
CA ILE A 66 -5.17 5.79 -1.73
C ILE A 66 -3.89 6.43 -2.22
N TYR A 67 -2.84 6.47 -1.39
CA TYR A 67 -1.55 7.04 -1.76
C TYR A 67 -0.75 6.13 -2.68
N CYS A 68 -0.83 4.81 -2.45
CA CYS A 68 -0.08 3.83 -3.21
C CYS A 68 -0.76 2.46 -3.09
N ALA A 69 -0.68 1.68 -4.16
CA ALA A 69 -1.14 0.29 -4.19
C ALA A 69 -0.21 -0.49 -5.12
N THR A 70 0.75 -1.21 -4.55
CA THR A 70 1.84 -1.84 -5.29
C THR A 70 2.32 -3.11 -4.61
N ALA A 71 3.06 -3.93 -5.35
CA ALA A 71 3.83 -5.07 -4.84
C ALA A 71 5.34 -4.76 -4.77
N ASN A 72 5.76 -3.56 -5.12
CA ASN A 72 7.15 -3.13 -5.05
C ASN A 72 7.57 -2.72 -3.63
N PRO A 73 8.86 -2.70 -3.31
CA PRO A 73 9.37 -1.99 -2.13
C PRO A 73 8.96 -0.52 -2.17
N THR A 74 8.53 0.00 -1.02
CA THR A 74 8.02 1.37 -0.90
C THR A 74 8.67 2.12 0.25
N GLU A 75 8.73 3.44 0.11
CA GLU A 75 9.09 4.35 1.18
C GLU A 75 7.96 5.36 1.38
N VAL A 76 7.46 5.48 2.60
CA VAL A 76 6.42 6.45 2.95
C VAL A 76 7.07 7.75 3.40
N ILE A 77 6.76 8.84 2.73
CA ILE A 77 7.29 10.17 3.06
C ILE A 77 6.29 10.87 3.99
N VAL A 78 6.75 11.23 5.17
CA VAL A 78 5.95 11.89 6.19
C VAL A 78 6.53 13.26 6.55
N ALA A 79 5.64 14.20 6.87
CA ALA A 79 5.99 15.45 7.53
C ALA A 79 5.54 15.38 8.99
N GLN A 80 6.32 15.99 9.87
CA GLN A 80 5.98 16.11 11.29
C GLN A 80 5.81 17.58 11.68
N THR A 81 4.75 17.84 12.44
CA THR A 81 4.45 19.14 13.04
C THR A 81 4.28 18.95 14.55
N ASP A 82 4.07 20.03 15.28
CA ASP A 82 3.75 19.97 16.71
C ASP A 82 2.42 19.22 16.99
N LEU A 83 1.51 19.22 16.03
CA LEU A 83 0.24 18.49 16.14
C LEU A 83 0.42 16.97 15.97
N GLY A 84 1.25 16.55 15.03
CA GLY A 84 1.43 15.13 14.69
C GLY A 84 2.10 14.95 13.33
N ARG A 85 1.81 13.83 12.67
CA ARG A 85 2.38 13.47 11.38
C ARG A 85 1.33 13.38 10.27
N GLY A 86 1.72 13.77 9.06
CA GLY A 86 0.94 13.60 7.85
C GLY A 86 1.73 12.91 6.77
N VAL A 87 1.08 12.07 5.96
CA VAL A 87 1.69 11.44 4.80
C VAL A 87 1.71 12.43 3.65
N LEU A 88 2.89 12.69 3.07
CA LEU A 88 3.06 13.54 1.88
C LEU A 88 2.92 12.73 0.60
N GLY A 89 3.38 11.49 0.60
CA GLY A 89 3.35 10.61 -0.55
C GLY A 89 4.09 9.31 -0.29
N VAL A 90 4.21 8.50 -1.32
CA VAL A 90 4.88 7.19 -1.25
C VAL A 90 5.79 7.04 -2.46
N VAL A 91 7.03 6.65 -2.22
CA VAL A 91 7.96 6.22 -3.26
C VAL A 91 7.64 4.76 -3.58
N ASP A 92 7.30 4.47 -4.82
CA ASP A 92 6.90 3.16 -5.33
C ASP A 92 7.99 2.59 -6.23
N GLY A 93 8.83 1.73 -5.64
CA GLY A 93 9.93 1.11 -6.34
C GLY A 93 11.05 2.09 -6.73
N ALA A 94 11.94 1.63 -7.62
CA ALA A 94 13.07 2.41 -8.09
C ALA A 94 12.70 3.36 -9.23
N SER A 95 13.49 4.41 -9.39
CA SER A 95 13.34 5.36 -10.50
C SER A 95 13.58 4.70 -11.86
N PRO A 96 12.89 5.14 -12.93
CA PRO A 96 13.10 4.63 -14.27
C PRO A 96 14.55 4.81 -14.75
N LEU A 97 15.09 3.82 -15.45
CA LEU A 97 16.43 3.88 -16.05
C LEU A 97 16.45 4.47 -17.46
N GLY A 98 15.29 4.52 -18.11
CA GLY A 98 15.18 5.02 -19.48
C GLY A 98 13.80 4.79 -20.08
N VAL A 99 13.71 4.86 -21.39
CA VAL A 99 12.49 4.61 -22.17
C VAL A 99 12.59 3.23 -22.81
N GLU A 100 11.51 2.45 -22.73
CA GLU A 100 11.47 1.10 -23.31
C GLU A 100 11.62 1.08 -24.83
N THR A 101 12.32 0.07 -25.32
CA THR A 101 12.43 -0.27 -26.73
C THR A 101 11.31 -1.23 -27.14
N ASP A 102 11.22 -1.53 -28.45
CA ASP A 102 10.25 -2.52 -28.96
C ASP A 102 10.45 -3.91 -28.34
N ALA A 103 11.70 -4.29 -28.06
CA ALA A 103 12.03 -5.55 -27.38
C ALA A 103 11.55 -5.54 -25.92
N ASP A 104 11.68 -4.43 -25.21
CA ASP A 104 11.20 -4.27 -23.84
C ASP A 104 9.67 -4.33 -23.78
N ILE A 105 9.00 -3.72 -24.75
CA ILE A 105 7.53 -3.78 -24.90
C ILE A 105 7.06 -5.23 -25.08
N ALA A 106 7.71 -5.99 -25.93
CA ALA A 106 7.38 -7.40 -26.17
C ALA A 106 7.59 -8.25 -24.91
N TRP A 107 8.72 -8.05 -24.21
CA TRP A 107 9.03 -8.71 -22.95
C TRP A 107 7.98 -8.39 -21.86
N ARG A 108 7.63 -7.15 -21.70
CA ARG A 108 6.64 -6.70 -20.70
C ARG A 108 5.25 -7.32 -20.94
N LYS A 109 4.81 -7.36 -22.20
CA LYS A 109 3.53 -7.98 -22.56
C LYS A 109 3.52 -9.48 -22.25
N ASP A 110 4.60 -10.16 -22.54
CA ASP A 110 4.74 -11.59 -22.24
C ASP A 110 4.77 -11.86 -20.73
N LEU A 111 5.53 -11.06 -19.96
CA LEU A 111 5.58 -11.15 -18.50
C LEU A 111 4.20 -10.98 -17.87
N LEU A 112 3.45 -9.93 -18.26
CA LEU A 112 2.12 -9.65 -17.69
C LEU A 112 1.11 -10.77 -17.95
N ARG A 113 1.23 -11.47 -19.09
CA ARG A 113 0.43 -12.66 -19.37
C ARG A 113 0.86 -13.86 -18.53
N LYS A 114 2.16 -14.11 -18.40
CA LYS A 114 2.69 -15.24 -17.60
C LYS A 114 2.32 -15.17 -16.14
N ILE A 115 2.32 -13.98 -15.53
CA ILE A 115 1.92 -13.80 -14.12
C ILE A 115 0.40 -13.66 -13.93
N GLY A 116 -0.40 -13.71 -15.02
CA GLY A 116 -1.86 -13.60 -14.94
C GLY A 116 -2.40 -12.20 -14.61
N TYR A 117 -1.57 -11.18 -14.70
CA TYR A 117 -1.97 -9.79 -14.39
C TYR A 117 -2.86 -9.19 -15.47
N LYS A 118 -2.60 -9.56 -16.72
CA LYS A 118 -3.44 -9.25 -17.89
C LYS A 118 -3.58 -10.48 -18.78
N LEU A 119 -4.74 -10.61 -19.40
CA LEU A 119 -5.05 -11.63 -20.38
C LEU A 119 -4.53 -11.24 -21.78
#